data_b89a296d14abdc780283a8c2d96d611b
#
_entry.id   b89a296d14abdc780283a8c2d96d611b
#
_cell.length_a   1.000
_cell.length_b   1.000
_cell.length_c   1.000
_cell.angle_alpha   90.00
_cell.angle_beta   90.00
_cell.angle_gamma   90.00
#
_symmetry.space_group_name_H-M   'P 1'
#
loop_
_entity.id
_entity.type
_entity.pdbx_description
1 polymer ?
#
loop_
_entity_poly.entity_id
_entity_poly.type
_entity_poly.pdbx_seq_one_letter_code
_entity_poly.pdbx_strand_id
1 'polypeptide(L)'
;KIDYQGIIYLAIGLISLLLFIEEGEKRDWFKSDLIFISFSLFLLSFSLFFYREYTAKNPVIDISVFKNRNFIIGCVNVIVFAITLYVPIFLLPIFLGEIRIMDPLEIGYVISAMGISWMLSGPFVGKLLQVTGARIIVIIGCIFIGIGTYLQTAITVDYTFNELLFSQVLKGVGAQFLWIGNQYLSLSAFSVNAIYNAAAIFNLVLRLAAAVSIAFASSLLTKWKAQFSSAIFENGMNSRIDLNLQYFNDMNIEDFQENKLLF
;
A
#
# COMPACT_ATOMS: atom_id res chain seq x y z
N LYS A 1 32.28 -6.85 16.49
CA LYS A 1 31.34 -7.52 17.42
C LYS A 1 29.95 -7.04 17.09
N ILE A 2 28.99 -7.95 16.97
CA ILE A 2 27.59 -7.66 16.64
C ILE A 2 26.92 -7.05 17.89
N ASP A 3 26.19 -5.96 17.73
CA ASP A 3 25.38 -5.35 18.80
C ASP A 3 24.02 -6.01 18.91
N TYR A 4 23.96 -7.14 19.63
CA TYR A 4 22.70 -7.89 19.82
C TYR A 4 21.63 -7.06 20.54
N GLN A 5 21.99 -6.13 21.43
CA GLN A 5 21.03 -5.29 22.15
C GLN A 5 20.37 -4.29 21.21
N GLY A 6 21.13 -3.63 20.34
CA GLY A 6 20.58 -2.74 19.33
C GLY A 6 19.64 -3.47 18.37
N ILE A 7 19.99 -4.69 17.94
CA ILE A 7 19.13 -5.51 17.08
C ILE A 7 17.82 -5.87 17.78
N ILE A 8 17.85 -6.24 19.07
CA ILE A 8 16.64 -6.60 19.82
C ILE A 8 15.72 -5.39 19.97
N TYR A 9 16.27 -4.22 20.34
CA TYR A 9 15.47 -2.99 20.46
C TYR A 9 14.84 -2.60 19.11
N LEU A 10 15.60 -2.68 18.03
CA LEU A 10 15.09 -2.41 16.69
C LEU A 10 13.98 -3.39 16.31
N ALA A 11 14.18 -4.69 16.53
CA ALA A 11 13.19 -5.71 16.20
C ALA A 11 11.89 -5.53 16.99
N ILE A 12 11.97 -5.33 18.32
CA ILE A 12 10.78 -5.09 19.15
C ILE A 12 10.07 -3.80 18.71
N GLY A 13 10.83 -2.74 18.47
CA GLY A 13 10.27 -1.46 18.03
C GLY A 13 9.54 -1.57 16.69
N LEU A 14 10.13 -2.28 15.70
CA LEU A 14 9.50 -2.49 14.39
C LEU A 14 8.26 -3.37 14.46
N ILE A 15 8.30 -4.48 15.21
CA ILE A 15 7.14 -5.34 15.41
C ILE A 15 6.00 -4.55 16.07
N SER A 16 6.30 -3.79 17.12
CA SER A 16 5.32 -2.99 17.83
C SER A 16 4.73 -1.88 16.95
N LEU A 17 5.55 -1.24 16.11
CA LEU A 17 5.09 -0.24 15.12
C LEU A 17 4.15 -0.86 14.09
N LEU A 18 4.52 -2.02 13.54
CA LEU A 18 3.69 -2.72 12.56
C LEU A 18 2.35 -3.13 13.16
N LEU A 19 2.34 -3.69 14.37
CA LEU A 19 1.10 -4.04 15.08
C LEU A 19 0.23 -2.80 15.32
N PHE A 20 0.83 -1.68 15.75
CA PHE A 20 0.12 -0.42 15.95
C PHE A 20 -0.55 0.08 14.66
N ILE A 21 0.16 0.04 13.53
CA ILE A 21 -0.34 0.55 12.26
C ILE A 21 -1.39 -0.42 11.66
N GLU A 22 -1.17 -1.73 11.72
CA GLU A 22 -2.00 -2.75 11.08
C GLU A 22 -3.31 -3.01 11.81
N GLU A 23 -3.26 -3.04 13.16
CA GLU A 23 -4.43 -3.33 13.99
C GLU A 23 -5.12 -2.06 14.53
N GLY A 24 -4.48 -0.89 14.42
CA GLY A 24 -4.98 0.37 14.99
C GLY A 24 -6.39 0.71 14.55
N GLU A 25 -6.67 0.68 13.25
CA GLU A 25 -7.99 1.00 12.70
C GLU A 25 -9.05 -0.03 13.11
N LYS A 26 -8.73 -1.32 13.10
CA LYS A 26 -9.66 -2.39 13.46
C LYS A 26 -10.07 -2.36 14.94
N ARG A 27 -9.25 -1.74 15.79
CA ARG A 27 -9.43 -1.71 17.25
C ARG A 27 -9.66 -0.30 17.81
N ASP A 28 -10.13 0.62 16.98
CA ASP A 28 -10.40 2.01 17.36
C ASP A 28 -9.20 2.75 17.98
N TRP A 29 -7.98 2.45 17.49
CA TRP A 29 -6.74 3.09 17.90
C TRP A 29 -6.53 3.03 19.43
N PHE A 30 -6.31 4.16 20.07
CA PHE A 30 -5.99 4.26 21.50
C PHE A 30 -7.09 3.83 22.48
N LYS A 31 -8.26 3.39 21.99
CA LYS A 31 -9.30 2.81 22.84
C LYS A 31 -8.99 1.35 23.23
N SER A 32 -8.11 0.68 22.50
CA SER A 32 -7.70 -0.68 22.79
C SER A 32 -6.38 -0.70 23.58
N ASP A 33 -6.36 -1.44 24.69
CA ASP A 33 -5.16 -1.62 25.51
C ASP A 33 -4.00 -2.22 24.70
N LEU A 34 -4.28 -3.13 23.78
CA LEU A 34 -3.26 -3.73 22.91
C LEU A 34 -2.56 -2.69 22.06
N ILE A 35 -3.32 -1.77 21.45
CA ILE A 35 -2.78 -0.71 20.61
C ILE A 35 -1.99 0.29 21.43
N PHE A 36 -2.49 0.66 22.61
CA PHE A 36 -1.79 1.53 23.53
C PHE A 36 -0.46 0.93 24.00
N ILE A 37 -0.45 -0.37 24.35
CA ILE A 37 0.77 -1.09 24.74
C ILE A 37 1.74 -1.17 23.56
N SER A 38 1.26 -1.49 22.35
CA SER A 38 2.10 -1.55 21.15
C SER A 38 2.75 -0.21 20.84
N PHE A 39 2.00 0.89 20.93
CA PHE A 39 2.54 2.24 20.74
C PHE A 39 3.57 2.62 21.79
N SER A 40 3.28 2.32 23.06
CA SER A 40 4.20 2.58 24.18
C SER A 40 5.49 1.77 24.04
N LEU A 41 5.37 0.51 23.65
CA LEU A 41 6.50 -0.40 23.43
C LEU A 41 7.36 0.05 22.23
N PHE A 42 6.71 0.52 21.17
CA PHE A 42 7.39 1.15 20.03
C PHE A 42 8.22 2.35 20.47
N LEU A 43 7.61 3.32 21.19
CA LEU A 43 8.32 4.51 21.65
C LEU A 43 9.49 4.17 22.57
N LEU A 44 9.28 3.26 23.53
CA LEU A 44 10.32 2.83 24.45
C LEU A 44 11.48 2.15 23.71
N SER A 45 11.16 1.18 22.83
CA SER A 45 12.18 0.41 22.12
C SER A 45 12.97 1.29 21.15
N PHE A 46 12.32 2.20 20.43
CA PHE A 46 13.03 3.14 19.56
C PHE A 46 13.89 4.14 20.33
N SER A 47 13.42 4.63 21.48
CA SER A 47 14.21 5.49 22.35
C SER A 47 15.47 4.78 22.87
N LEU A 48 15.32 3.53 23.32
CA LEU A 48 16.46 2.70 23.77
C LEU A 48 17.40 2.36 22.60
N PHE A 49 16.84 2.10 21.41
CA PHE A 49 17.61 1.85 20.20
C PHE A 49 18.47 3.08 19.84
N PHE A 50 17.89 4.27 19.73
CA PHE A 50 18.64 5.49 19.42
C PHE A 50 19.67 5.84 20.50
N TYR A 51 19.32 5.67 21.78
CA TYR A 51 20.28 5.85 22.86
C TYR A 51 21.46 4.89 22.73
N ARG A 52 21.18 3.62 22.42
CA ARG A 52 22.20 2.60 22.20
C ARG A 52 23.06 2.92 20.98
N GLU A 53 22.44 3.30 19.88
CA GLU A 53 23.09 3.65 18.62
C GLU A 53 24.09 4.81 18.80
N TYR A 54 23.71 5.79 19.64
CA TYR A 54 24.56 6.93 19.95
C TYR A 54 25.74 6.57 20.88
N THR A 55 25.58 5.59 21.75
CA THR A 55 26.58 5.23 22.78
C THR A 55 27.44 4.02 22.41
N ALA A 56 27.00 3.19 21.47
CA ALA A 56 27.70 1.98 21.07
C ALA A 56 28.97 2.27 20.28
N LYS A 57 30.04 1.52 20.55
CA LYS A 57 31.28 1.59 19.76
C LYS A 57 31.15 1.03 18.34
N ASN A 58 30.25 0.09 18.14
CA ASN A 58 29.92 -0.50 16.82
C ASN A 58 28.39 -0.48 16.68
N PRO A 59 27.84 0.63 16.18
CA PRO A 59 26.39 0.76 15.99
C PRO A 59 25.86 -0.23 14.96
N VAL A 60 24.58 -0.64 15.09
CA VAL A 60 23.89 -1.50 14.12
C VAL A 60 23.62 -0.73 12.83
N ILE A 61 23.28 0.53 12.97
CA ILE A 61 22.94 1.45 11.87
C ILE A 61 23.87 2.65 11.91
N ASP A 62 24.73 2.80 10.92
CA ASP A 62 25.52 4.03 10.80
C ASP A 62 24.67 5.16 10.21
N ILE A 63 24.15 6.02 11.10
CA ILE A 63 23.31 7.15 10.72
C ILE A 63 24.06 8.17 9.84
N SER A 64 25.37 8.10 9.75
CA SER A 64 26.18 9.00 8.91
C SER A 64 25.81 8.94 7.43
N VAL A 65 25.21 7.85 6.95
CA VAL A 65 24.71 7.70 5.57
C VAL A 65 23.68 8.77 5.19
N PHE A 66 22.91 9.26 6.16
CA PHE A 66 21.94 10.35 5.94
C PHE A 66 22.60 11.74 5.73
N LYS A 67 23.91 11.88 5.88
CA LYS A 67 24.64 13.08 5.47
C LYS A 67 24.76 13.18 3.96
N ASN A 68 24.61 12.06 3.23
CA ASN A 68 24.68 12.03 1.79
C ASN A 68 23.33 12.44 1.19
N ARG A 69 23.30 13.56 0.48
CA ARG A 69 22.09 14.11 -0.17
C ARG A 69 21.46 13.11 -1.16
N ASN A 70 22.26 12.38 -1.92
CA ASN A 70 21.74 11.41 -2.89
C ASN A 70 21.03 10.25 -2.19
N PHE A 71 21.53 9.84 -1.03
CA PHE A 71 20.90 8.80 -0.21
C PHE A 71 19.54 9.24 0.34
N ILE A 72 19.45 10.47 0.86
CA ILE A 72 18.16 11.02 1.35
C ILE A 72 17.15 11.07 0.22
N ILE A 73 17.54 11.62 -0.95
CA ILE A 73 16.64 11.67 -2.12
C ILE A 73 16.22 10.25 -2.53
N GLY A 74 17.14 9.29 -2.51
CA GLY A 74 16.82 7.90 -2.78
C GLY A 74 15.85 7.28 -1.78
N CYS A 75 15.98 7.58 -0.49
CA CYS A 75 15.02 7.16 0.53
C CYS A 75 13.61 7.76 0.31
N VAL A 76 13.54 9.04 -0.07
CA VAL A 76 12.25 9.68 -0.42
C VAL A 76 11.65 9.01 -1.66
N ASN A 77 12.45 8.79 -2.69
CA ASN A 77 11.99 8.10 -3.90
C ASN A 77 11.50 6.68 -3.64
N VAL A 78 12.17 5.93 -2.74
CA VAL A 78 11.75 4.57 -2.40
C VAL A 78 10.46 4.54 -1.58
N ILE A 79 10.17 5.58 -0.79
CA ILE A 79 8.88 5.73 -0.11
C ILE A 79 7.77 5.93 -1.15
N VAL A 80 7.95 6.86 -2.10
CA VAL A 80 6.99 7.08 -3.19
C VAL A 80 6.80 5.81 -4.03
N PHE A 81 7.90 5.11 -4.35
CA PHE A 81 7.86 3.83 -5.03
C PHE A 81 7.05 2.78 -4.26
N ALA A 82 7.25 2.69 -2.94
CA ALA A 82 6.50 1.77 -2.09
C ALA A 82 5.00 2.04 -2.14
N ILE A 83 4.57 3.30 -1.99
CA ILE A 83 3.16 3.68 -2.07
C ILE A 83 2.58 3.29 -3.44
N THR A 84 3.26 3.69 -4.52
CA THR A 84 2.79 3.46 -5.89
C THR A 84 2.70 1.97 -6.26
N LEU A 85 3.52 1.14 -5.66
CA LEU A 85 3.59 -0.30 -5.94
C LEU A 85 2.69 -1.12 -5.02
N TYR A 86 2.83 -0.95 -3.71
CA TYR A 86 2.19 -1.85 -2.74
C TYR A 86 0.71 -1.57 -2.54
N VAL A 87 0.26 -0.31 -2.67
CA VAL A 87 -1.18 0.01 -2.56
C VAL A 87 -1.99 -0.69 -3.66
N PRO A 88 -1.64 -0.60 -4.95
CA PRO A 88 -2.37 -1.34 -5.98
C PRO A 88 -2.22 -2.86 -5.89
N ILE A 89 -1.05 -3.38 -5.45
CA ILE A 89 -0.88 -4.83 -5.21
C ILE A 89 -1.85 -5.33 -4.14
N PHE A 90 -2.12 -4.51 -3.11
CA PHE A 90 -3.08 -4.85 -2.06
C PHE A 90 -4.53 -4.72 -2.52
N LEU A 91 -4.87 -3.63 -3.21
CA LEU A 91 -6.26 -3.33 -3.58
C LEU A 91 -6.77 -4.16 -4.77
N LEU A 92 -5.91 -4.50 -5.73
CA LEU A 92 -6.32 -5.19 -6.95
C LEU A 92 -6.94 -6.57 -6.70
N PRO A 93 -6.35 -7.47 -5.89
CA PRO A 93 -6.98 -8.77 -5.58
C PRO A 93 -8.35 -8.62 -4.91
N ILE A 94 -8.50 -7.63 -4.03
CA ILE A 94 -9.75 -7.36 -3.33
C ILE A 94 -10.82 -6.92 -4.35
N PHE A 95 -10.46 -6.00 -5.25
CA PHE A 95 -11.36 -5.56 -6.32
C PHE A 95 -11.77 -6.71 -7.25
N LEU A 96 -10.82 -7.51 -7.69
CA LEU A 96 -11.10 -8.63 -8.60
C LEU A 96 -11.93 -9.73 -7.94
N GLY A 97 -11.68 -10.02 -6.66
CA GLY A 97 -12.41 -11.06 -5.92
C GLY A 97 -13.79 -10.62 -5.44
N GLU A 98 -13.92 -9.41 -4.86
CA GLU A 98 -15.18 -8.96 -4.28
C GLU A 98 -16.15 -8.32 -5.30
N ILE A 99 -15.62 -7.57 -6.28
CA ILE A 99 -16.46 -6.81 -7.21
C ILE A 99 -16.64 -7.57 -8.53
N ARG A 100 -15.57 -8.15 -9.06
CA ARG A 100 -15.64 -8.92 -10.31
C ARG A 100 -15.93 -10.40 -10.12
N ILE A 101 -15.90 -10.89 -8.88
CA ILE A 101 -16.17 -12.29 -8.51
C ILE A 101 -15.30 -13.26 -9.35
N MET A 102 -14.04 -12.89 -9.58
CA MET A 102 -13.09 -13.71 -10.32
C MET A 102 -12.59 -14.86 -9.46
N ASP A 103 -12.30 -16.00 -10.11
CA ASP A 103 -11.70 -17.15 -9.43
C ASP A 103 -10.29 -16.77 -8.87
N PRO A 104 -9.92 -17.25 -7.66
CA PRO A 104 -8.59 -17.04 -7.10
C PRO A 104 -7.44 -17.40 -8.03
N LEU A 105 -7.61 -18.40 -8.90
CA LEU A 105 -6.61 -18.79 -9.89
C LEU A 105 -6.43 -17.70 -10.98
N GLU A 106 -7.51 -17.12 -11.46
CA GLU A 106 -7.48 -16.03 -12.45
C GLU A 106 -6.83 -14.77 -11.87
N ILE A 107 -7.16 -14.43 -10.60
CA ILE A 107 -6.52 -13.35 -9.87
C ILE A 107 -5.01 -13.60 -9.76
N GLY A 108 -4.62 -14.85 -9.47
CA GLY A 108 -3.22 -15.26 -9.42
C GLY A 108 -2.50 -15.04 -10.75
N TYR A 109 -3.12 -15.35 -11.89
CA TYR A 109 -2.54 -15.08 -13.21
C TYR A 109 -2.35 -13.59 -13.47
N VAL A 110 -3.33 -12.75 -13.12
CA VAL A 110 -3.21 -11.29 -13.28
C VAL A 110 -2.05 -10.73 -12.47
N ILE A 111 -1.90 -11.15 -11.22
CA ILE A 111 -0.82 -10.67 -10.34
C ILE A 111 0.54 -11.20 -10.81
N SER A 112 0.60 -12.47 -11.23
CA SER A 112 1.83 -13.09 -11.69
C SER A 112 2.42 -12.41 -12.91
N ALA A 113 1.60 -11.84 -13.79
CA ALA A 113 2.05 -11.09 -14.96
C ALA A 113 2.96 -9.92 -14.60
N MET A 114 2.69 -9.22 -13.48
CA MET A 114 3.56 -8.18 -12.95
C MET A 114 4.89 -8.75 -12.45
N GLY A 115 4.87 -9.83 -11.67
CA GLY A 115 6.07 -10.47 -11.15
C GLY A 115 6.98 -11.03 -12.25
N ILE A 116 6.40 -11.69 -13.25
CA ILE A 116 7.12 -12.23 -14.40
C ILE A 116 7.77 -11.11 -15.21
N SER A 117 7.03 -10.05 -15.53
CA SER A 117 7.56 -8.92 -16.30
C SER A 117 8.64 -8.16 -15.52
N TRP A 118 8.50 -8.04 -14.19
CA TRP A 118 9.54 -7.50 -13.31
C TRP A 118 10.82 -8.33 -13.41
N MET A 119 10.73 -9.65 -13.26
CA MET A 119 11.87 -10.54 -13.33
C MET A 119 12.56 -10.51 -14.71
N LEU A 120 11.79 -10.59 -15.80
CA LEU A 120 12.32 -10.64 -17.16
C LEU A 120 12.97 -9.33 -17.62
N SER A 121 12.50 -8.19 -17.09
CA SER A 121 13.08 -6.87 -17.43
C SER A 121 14.43 -6.61 -16.77
N GLY A 122 14.79 -7.33 -15.70
CA GLY A 122 16.00 -7.11 -14.92
C GLY A 122 17.30 -7.08 -15.76
N PRO A 123 17.61 -8.10 -16.58
CA PRO A 123 18.81 -8.11 -17.41
C PRO A 123 18.88 -6.94 -18.40
N PHE A 124 17.74 -6.50 -18.95
CA PHE A 124 17.68 -5.37 -19.87
C PHE A 124 17.96 -4.06 -19.16
N VAL A 125 17.35 -3.85 -18.00
CA VAL A 125 17.56 -2.66 -17.18
C VAL A 125 19.01 -2.55 -16.73
N GLY A 126 19.63 -3.66 -16.32
CA GLY A 126 21.03 -3.70 -15.93
C GLY A 126 21.99 -3.31 -17.06
N LYS A 127 21.75 -3.77 -18.29
CA LYS A 127 22.53 -3.36 -19.47
C LYS A 127 22.30 -1.89 -19.83
N LEU A 128 21.04 -1.46 -19.82
CA LEU A 128 20.67 -0.10 -20.17
C LEU A 128 21.24 0.91 -19.17
N LEU A 129 21.28 0.57 -17.88
CA LEU A 129 21.87 1.38 -16.82
C LEU A 129 23.34 1.74 -17.11
N GLN A 130 24.12 0.80 -17.66
CA GLN A 130 25.54 1.01 -17.99
C GLN A 130 25.73 2.01 -19.12
N VAL A 131 24.77 2.13 -20.03
CA VAL A 131 24.84 2.99 -21.20
C VAL A 131 24.22 4.36 -20.97
N THR A 132 23.03 4.41 -20.34
CA THR A 132 22.24 5.64 -20.24
C THR A 132 22.36 6.34 -18.88
N GLY A 133 22.81 5.60 -17.86
CA GLY A 133 22.88 6.10 -16.50
C GLY A 133 21.56 6.05 -15.74
N ALA A 134 21.66 6.09 -14.41
CA ALA A 134 20.53 5.81 -13.51
C ALA A 134 19.37 6.82 -13.58
N ARG A 135 19.64 8.08 -13.90
CA ARG A 135 18.58 9.11 -14.00
C ARG A 135 17.58 8.79 -15.10
N ILE A 136 18.07 8.37 -16.27
CA ILE A 136 17.23 8.01 -17.41
C ILE A 136 16.44 6.75 -17.09
N ILE A 137 17.06 5.77 -16.43
CA ILE A 137 16.40 4.53 -15.97
C ILE A 137 15.20 4.86 -15.05
N VAL A 138 15.38 5.75 -14.07
CA VAL A 138 14.29 6.17 -13.17
C VAL A 138 13.17 6.87 -13.93
N ILE A 139 13.48 7.76 -14.86
CA ILE A 139 12.47 8.47 -15.68
C ILE A 139 11.64 7.46 -16.49
N ILE A 140 12.28 6.52 -17.15
CA ILE A 140 11.61 5.47 -17.93
C ILE A 140 10.71 4.65 -17.01
N GLY A 141 11.19 4.27 -15.82
CA GLY A 141 10.42 3.55 -14.82
C GLY A 141 9.17 4.31 -14.36
N CYS A 142 9.29 5.61 -14.11
CA CYS A 142 8.16 6.49 -13.77
C CYS A 142 7.10 6.51 -14.88
N ILE A 143 7.53 6.58 -16.14
CA ILE A 143 6.61 6.59 -17.30
C ILE A 143 5.85 5.26 -17.37
N PHE A 144 6.55 4.12 -17.29
CA PHE A 144 5.90 2.81 -17.35
C PHE A 144 4.92 2.57 -16.19
N ILE A 145 5.31 2.89 -14.95
CA ILE A 145 4.39 2.78 -13.81
C ILE A 145 3.23 3.76 -13.95
N GLY A 146 3.50 5.00 -14.38
CA GLY A 146 2.47 6.02 -14.59
C GLY A 146 1.41 5.56 -15.59
N ILE A 147 1.83 5.06 -16.76
CA ILE A 147 0.92 4.53 -17.77
C ILE A 147 0.16 3.30 -17.23
N GLY A 148 0.87 2.34 -16.63
CA GLY A 148 0.26 1.13 -16.07
C GLY A 148 -0.76 1.43 -14.96
N THR A 149 -0.48 2.43 -14.10
CA THR A 149 -1.42 2.87 -13.06
C THR A 149 -2.60 3.63 -13.65
N TYR A 150 -2.35 4.50 -14.65
CA TYR A 150 -3.42 5.22 -15.35
C TYR A 150 -4.39 4.25 -16.03
N LEU A 151 -3.91 3.22 -16.71
CA LEU A 151 -4.76 2.18 -17.28
C LEU A 151 -5.60 1.47 -16.21
N GLN A 152 -5.08 1.30 -14.99
CA GLN A 152 -5.85 0.73 -13.88
C GLN A 152 -6.95 1.65 -13.35
N THR A 153 -6.85 2.97 -13.49
CA THR A 153 -7.92 3.88 -13.08
C THR A 153 -9.16 3.78 -13.99
N ALA A 154 -8.96 3.33 -15.23
CA ALA A 154 -10.03 3.11 -16.19
C ALA A 154 -10.70 1.73 -16.04
N ILE A 155 -10.24 0.89 -15.09
CA ILE A 155 -10.81 -0.46 -14.88
C ILE A 155 -12.25 -0.32 -14.38
N THR A 156 -13.18 -0.73 -15.24
CA THR A 156 -14.59 -0.92 -14.93
C THR A 156 -14.91 -2.41 -14.80
N VAL A 157 -16.14 -2.74 -14.47
CA VAL A 157 -16.60 -4.15 -14.40
C VAL A 157 -16.43 -4.87 -15.75
N ASP A 158 -16.48 -4.15 -16.86
CA ASP A 158 -16.41 -4.67 -18.22
C ASP A 158 -14.98 -4.77 -18.79
N TYR A 159 -13.95 -4.43 -17.99
CA TYR A 159 -12.56 -4.44 -18.44
C TYR A 159 -12.09 -5.85 -18.80
N THR A 160 -11.51 -6.02 -19.99
CA THR A 160 -11.10 -7.34 -20.49
C THR A 160 -9.92 -7.91 -19.71
N PHE A 161 -9.85 -9.24 -19.55
CA PHE A 161 -8.73 -9.92 -18.89
C PHE A 161 -7.36 -9.54 -19.49
N ASN A 162 -7.27 -9.42 -20.81
CA ASN A 162 -6.03 -9.02 -21.50
C ASN A 162 -5.57 -7.60 -21.16
N GLU A 163 -6.49 -6.68 -20.96
CA GLU A 163 -6.17 -5.30 -20.58
C GLU A 163 -5.64 -5.23 -19.16
N LEU A 164 -6.18 -6.07 -18.25
CA LEU A 164 -5.64 -6.25 -16.91
C LEU A 164 -4.19 -6.76 -16.95
N LEU A 165 -3.94 -7.80 -17.74
CA LEU A 165 -2.59 -8.35 -17.92
C LEU A 165 -1.63 -7.31 -18.48
N PHE A 166 -2.04 -6.53 -19.48
CA PHE A 166 -1.20 -5.50 -20.09
C PHE A 166 -0.80 -4.41 -19.08
N SER A 167 -1.76 -3.94 -18.29
CA SER A 167 -1.47 -2.94 -17.24
C SER A 167 -0.48 -3.48 -16.21
N GLN A 168 -0.59 -4.76 -15.80
CA GLN A 168 0.31 -5.42 -14.87
C GLN A 168 1.71 -5.59 -15.44
N VAL A 169 1.83 -5.98 -16.71
CA VAL A 169 3.12 -6.10 -17.41
C VAL A 169 3.85 -4.75 -17.43
N LEU A 170 3.16 -3.66 -17.80
CA LEU A 170 3.76 -2.32 -17.79
C LEU A 170 4.23 -1.92 -16.40
N LYS A 171 3.45 -2.18 -15.36
CA LYS A 171 3.83 -1.89 -13.97
C LYS A 171 5.02 -2.72 -13.52
N GLY A 172 5.08 -4.01 -13.90
CA GLY A 172 6.20 -4.87 -13.56
C GLY A 172 7.52 -4.42 -14.20
N VAL A 173 7.49 -4.06 -15.48
CA VAL A 173 8.65 -3.47 -16.16
C VAL A 173 9.05 -2.16 -15.49
N GLY A 174 8.12 -1.24 -15.30
CA GLY A 174 8.38 0.05 -14.64
C GLY A 174 8.93 -0.10 -13.22
N ALA A 175 8.42 -1.06 -12.45
CA ALA A 175 8.89 -1.36 -11.11
C ALA A 175 10.36 -1.79 -11.10
N GLN A 176 10.80 -2.61 -12.08
CA GLN A 176 12.19 -3.01 -12.21
C GLN A 176 13.11 -1.83 -12.54
N PHE A 177 12.69 -0.98 -13.46
CA PHE A 177 13.41 0.25 -13.79
C PHE A 177 13.58 1.16 -12.57
N LEU A 178 12.52 1.42 -11.85
CA LEU A 178 12.59 2.25 -10.64
C LEU A 178 13.42 1.61 -9.54
N TRP A 179 13.28 0.29 -9.34
CA TRP A 179 14.02 -0.43 -8.32
C TRP A 179 15.54 -0.33 -8.52
N ILE A 180 16.02 -0.75 -9.70
CA ILE A 180 17.45 -0.73 -10.02
C ILE A 180 17.98 0.71 -10.06
N GLY A 181 17.24 1.63 -10.69
CA GLY A 181 17.63 3.03 -10.81
C GLY A 181 17.76 3.73 -9.45
N ASN A 182 16.79 3.55 -8.57
CA ASN A 182 16.82 4.12 -7.22
C ASN A 182 17.94 3.54 -6.35
N GLN A 183 18.13 2.22 -6.38
CA GLN A 183 19.25 1.59 -5.67
C GLN A 183 20.58 2.15 -6.12
N TYR A 184 20.80 2.22 -7.44
CA TYR A 184 22.05 2.72 -7.97
C TYR A 184 22.29 4.20 -7.59
N LEU A 185 21.29 5.07 -7.74
CA LEU A 185 21.40 6.50 -7.36
C LEU A 185 21.68 6.68 -5.87
N SER A 186 21.07 5.87 -5.03
CA SER A 186 21.19 5.98 -3.58
C SER A 186 22.51 5.43 -3.05
N LEU A 187 23.01 4.33 -3.63
CA LEU A 187 24.11 3.56 -3.08
C LEU A 187 25.45 3.82 -3.77
N SER A 188 25.47 4.32 -5.01
CA SER A 188 26.69 4.50 -5.81
C SER A 188 27.71 5.49 -5.22
N ALA A 189 27.26 6.36 -4.30
CA ALA A 189 28.12 7.34 -3.65
C ALA A 189 28.89 6.81 -2.43
N PHE A 190 28.61 5.55 -2.01
CA PHE A 190 29.23 4.97 -0.83
C PHE A 190 30.44 4.09 -1.18
N SER A 191 31.43 4.07 -0.27
CA SER A 191 32.55 3.14 -0.33
C SER A 191 32.09 1.69 -0.11
N VAL A 192 32.89 0.71 -0.54
CA VAL A 192 32.58 -0.71 -0.41
C VAL A 192 32.24 -1.11 1.04
N ASN A 193 32.87 -0.51 2.04
CA ASN A 193 32.60 -0.81 3.45
C ASN A 193 31.29 -0.19 3.97
N ALA A 194 30.89 0.96 3.44
CA ALA A 194 29.67 1.67 3.85
C ALA A 194 28.41 1.24 3.09
N ILE A 195 28.58 0.66 1.88
CA ILE A 195 27.47 0.30 1.00
C ILE A 195 26.54 -0.74 1.63
N TYR A 196 27.05 -1.69 2.39
CA TYR A 196 26.24 -2.71 3.05
C TYR A 196 25.31 -2.12 4.08
N ASN A 197 25.83 -1.16 4.90
CA ASN A 197 25.01 -0.45 5.88
C ASN A 197 23.97 0.43 5.18
N ALA A 198 24.37 1.21 4.17
CA ALA A 198 23.44 2.03 3.40
C ALA A 198 22.34 1.18 2.72
N ALA A 199 22.68 0.03 2.15
CA ALA A 199 21.72 -0.88 1.54
C ALA A 199 20.76 -1.48 2.58
N ALA A 200 21.22 -1.82 3.77
CA ALA A 200 20.37 -2.31 4.85
C ALA A 200 19.33 -1.26 5.27
N ILE A 201 19.75 0.00 5.46
CA ILE A 201 18.87 1.12 5.82
C ILE A 201 17.88 1.41 4.67
N PHE A 202 18.36 1.44 3.43
CA PHE A 202 17.50 1.65 2.26
C PHE A 202 16.38 0.60 2.16
N ASN A 203 16.71 -0.68 2.37
CA ASN A 203 15.73 -1.77 2.41
C ASN A 203 14.79 -1.67 3.61
N LEU A 204 15.27 -1.22 4.77
CA LEU A 204 14.43 -0.98 5.95
C LEU A 204 13.40 0.12 5.66
N VAL A 205 13.82 1.24 5.08
CA VAL A 205 12.92 2.33 4.67
C VAL A 205 11.86 1.83 3.69
N LEU A 206 12.25 1.03 2.69
CA LEU A 206 11.29 0.42 1.76
C LEU A 206 10.24 -0.43 2.48
N ARG A 207 10.68 -1.32 3.38
CA ARG A 207 9.76 -2.24 4.09
C ARG A 207 8.79 -1.49 4.99
N LEU A 208 9.27 -0.49 5.71
CA LEU A 208 8.42 0.37 6.53
C LEU A 208 7.43 1.15 5.67
N ALA A 209 7.89 1.76 4.58
CA ALA A 209 7.02 2.49 3.67
C ALA A 209 5.95 1.59 3.05
N ALA A 210 6.31 0.35 2.68
CA ALA A 210 5.36 -0.64 2.16
C ALA A 210 4.28 -1.00 3.20
N ALA A 211 4.68 -1.29 4.44
CA ALA A 211 3.75 -1.63 5.51
C ALA A 211 2.78 -0.48 5.83
N VAL A 212 3.31 0.73 5.99
CA VAL A 212 2.51 1.94 6.23
C VAL A 212 1.53 2.19 5.07
N SER A 213 1.99 2.00 3.82
CA SER A 213 1.16 2.20 2.63
C SER A 213 -0.01 1.23 2.57
N ILE A 214 0.22 -0.06 2.86
CA ILE A 214 -0.81 -1.09 2.89
C ILE A 214 -1.81 -0.82 4.03
N ALA A 215 -1.32 -0.51 5.23
CA ALA A 215 -2.17 -0.22 6.36
C ALA A 215 -3.06 1.01 6.12
N PHE A 216 -2.50 2.07 5.53
CA PHE A 216 -3.26 3.25 5.13
C PHE A 216 -4.33 2.92 4.09
N ALA A 217 -3.99 2.15 3.05
CA ALA A 217 -4.93 1.72 2.02
C ALA A 217 -6.06 0.84 2.60
N SER A 218 -5.73 -0.08 3.51
CA SER A 218 -6.69 -0.93 4.23
C SER A 218 -7.66 -0.10 5.07
N SER A 219 -7.14 0.87 5.83
CA SER A 219 -7.94 1.80 6.64
C SER A 219 -8.93 2.61 5.79
N LEU A 220 -8.44 3.19 4.67
CA LEU A 220 -9.31 3.92 3.73
C LEU A 220 -10.40 3.02 3.14
N LEU A 221 -10.02 1.82 2.71
CA LEU A 221 -10.97 0.86 2.13
C LEU A 221 -12.07 0.49 3.14
N THR A 222 -11.71 0.22 4.39
CA THR A 222 -12.66 -0.09 5.46
C THR A 222 -13.62 1.07 5.73
N LYS A 223 -13.12 2.29 5.82
CA LYS A 223 -13.94 3.50 5.99
C LYS A 223 -14.92 3.69 4.83
N TRP A 224 -14.44 3.59 3.61
CA TRP A 224 -15.29 3.74 2.44
C TRP A 224 -16.36 2.65 2.35
N LYS A 225 -15.99 1.39 2.60
CA LYS A 225 -16.97 0.30 2.65
C LYS A 225 -18.07 0.57 3.70
N ALA A 226 -17.71 1.04 4.89
CA ALA A 226 -18.67 1.39 5.94
C ALA A 226 -19.60 2.55 5.54
N GLN A 227 -19.05 3.61 4.94
CA GLN A 227 -19.83 4.77 4.48
C GLN A 227 -20.79 4.39 3.34
N PHE A 228 -20.33 3.63 2.35
CA PHE A 228 -21.20 3.19 1.26
C PHE A 228 -22.29 2.22 1.75
N SER A 229 -21.96 1.31 2.66
CA SER A 229 -22.94 0.39 3.25
C SER A 229 -24.03 1.14 4.03
N SER A 230 -23.67 2.14 4.84
CA SER A 230 -24.64 2.95 5.57
C SER A 230 -25.51 3.79 4.63
N ALA A 231 -24.94 4.38 3.59
CA ALA A 231 -25.68 5.17 2.61
C ALA A 231 -26.68 4.32 1.80
N ILE A 232 -26.28 3.09 1.40
CA ILE A 232 -27.19 2.15 0.72
C ILE A 232 -28.31 1.71 1.65
N PHE A 233 -28.01 1.44 2.92
CA PHE A 233 -29.01 1.04 3.90
C PHE A 233 -30.01 2.18 4.17
N GLU A 234 -29.54 3.41 4.32
CA GLU A 234 -30.37 4.59 4.55
C GLU A 234 -31.28 4.88 3.34
N ASN A 235 -30.73 4.85 2.12
CA ASN A 235 -31.50 5.03 0.90
C ASN A 235 -32.53 3.89 0.68
N GLY A 236 -32.14 2.63 0.96
CA GLY A 236 -33.04 1.49 0.88
C GLY A 236 -34.16 1.54 1.93
N MET A 237 -33.90 2.07 3.11
CA MET A 237 -34.92 2.25 4.15
C MET A 237 -35.87 3.39 3.79
N ASN A 238 -35.36 4.51 3.27
CA ASN A 238 -36.19 5.63 2.83
C ASN A 238 -37.09 5.21 1.65
N SER A 239 -36.59 4.50 0.65
CA SER A 239 -37.40 4.00 -0.46
C SER A 239 -38.48 2.99 -0.01
N ARG A 240 -38.21 2.16 1.00
CA ARG A 240 -39.23 1.26 1.59
C ARG A 240 -40.30 2.04 2.39
N ILE A 241 -39.88 3.08 3.07
CA ILE A 241 -40.82 3.95 3.80
C ILE A 241 -41.75 4.69 2.80
N ASP A 242 -41.17 5.22 1.72
CA ASP A 242 -41.93 5.89 0.67
C ASP A 242 -42.91 4.95 -0.03
N LEU A 243 -42.51 3.74 -0.35
CA LEU A 243 -43.38 2.72 -0.93
C LEU A 243 -44.50 2.32 0.03
N ASN A 244 -44.23 2.18 1.33
CA ASN A 244 -45.24 1.87 2.32
C ASN A 244 -46.21 3.02 2.49
N LEU A 245 -45.73 4.27 2.54
CA LEU A 245 -46.62 5.45 2.63
C LEU A 245 -47.51 5.60 1.39
N GLN A 246 -46.98 5.32 0.20
CA GLN A 246 -47.75 5.30 -1.04
C GLN A 246 -48.80 4.20 -1.01
N TYR A 247 -48.47 3.01 -0.56
CA TYR A 247 -49.42 1.89 -0.40
C TYR A 247 -50.51 2.19 0.62
N PHE A 248 -50.17 2.84 1.74
CA PHE A 248 -51.19 3.32 2.74
C PHE A 248 -52.08 4.42 2.18
N ASN A 249 -51.54 5.33 1.39
CA ASN A 249 -52.32 6.39 0.74
C ASN A 249 -53.28 5.81 -0.31
N ASP A 250 -52.82 4.85 -1.10
CA ASP A 250 -53.65 4.18 -2.13
C ASP A 250 -54.77 3.34 -1.51
N MET A 251 -54.50 2.62 -0.40
CA MET A 251 -55.55 1.89 0.34
C MET A 251 -56.58 2.82 0.99
N ASN A 252 -56.16 3.94 1.55
CA ASN A 252 -57.13 4.89 2.10
C ASN A 252 -58.07 5.53 1.05
N ILE A 253 -57.61 5.64 -0.19
CA ILE A 253 -58.44 6.19 -1.29
C ILE A 253 -59.43 5.14 -1.81
N GLU A 254 -59.07 3.88 -1.89
CA GLU A 254 -60.00 2.81 -2.32
C GLU A 254 -61.08 2.51 -1.26
N ASP A 255 -60.73 2.39 0.02
CA ASP A 255 -61.65 2.18 1.12
C ASP A 255 -62.66 3.37 1.28
N PHE A 256 -62.23 4.60 1.00
CA PHE A 256 -63.09 5.77 1.02
C PHE A 256 -64.06 5.82 -0.16
N GLN A 257 -63.72 5.24 -1.29
CA GLN A 257 -64.64 5.17 -2.47
C GLN A 257 -65.67 4.05 -2.33
N GLU A 258 -65.31 2.90 -1.79
CA GLU A 258 -66.27 1.81 -1.56
C GLU A 258 -67.32 2.15 -0.51
N ASN A 259 -66.94 2.84 0.58
CA ASN A 259 -67.89 3.27 1.59
C ASN A 259 -68.83 4.39 1.13
N LYS A 260 -68.55 5.07 0.03
CA LYS A 260 -69.42 6.13 -0.52
C LYS A 260 -70.53 5.57 -1.44
N LEU A 261 -70.49 4.30 -1.80
CA LEU A 261 -71.48 3.61 -2.61
C LEU A 261 -72.50 2.86 -1.76
N LEU A 262 -72.39 2.84 -0.44
CA LEU A 262 -73.27 2.18 0.51
C LEU A 262 -74.21 3.13 1.28
N PHE A 263 -74.19 4.42 0.96
CA PHE A 263 -75.15 5.42 1.40
C PHE A 263 -75.77 6.10 0.17
#